data_dd5038cc08360b93694afc6b0ff3b7ff
#
_entry.id   dd5038cc08360b93694afc6b0ff3b7ff
#
_cell.length_a   1.000
_cell.length_b   1.000
_cell.length_c   1.000
_cell.angle_alpha   90.00
_cell.angle_beta   90.00
_cell.angle_gamma   90.00
#
_symmetry.space_group_name_H-M   'P 1'
#
loop_
_entity.id
_entity.type
_entity.pdbx_description
1 polymer ?
#
loop_
_entity_poly.entity_id
_entity_poly.type
_entity_poly.pdbx_seq_one_letter_code
_entity_poly.pdbx_strand_id
1 'polypeptide(L)'
;MPGPTRFEELLVRLRGADARLAAAALARDVVPGQAGPDDRIVALAWATHDLERTGSVPLPFRRTARDRLLEGDTMAVRYGPVLLLLEQPHAEGEGRVAAYLSRYGEGVLAFFVERPRYLPPSRASERPPRPVHTPFERRGWLVPHEWPWGPFVIALEEER
;
A
#
# COMPACT_ATOMS: atom_id res chain seq x y z
N MET A 1 -13.13 -3.05 9.89
CA MET A 1 -12.03 -3.58 9.08
C MET A 1 -11.02 -4.26 10.00
N PRO A 2 -10.73 -5.54 9.80
CA PRO A 2 -9.72 -6.22 10.60
C PRO A 2 -8.33 -5.68 10.23
N GLY A 3 -7.50 -5.46 11.22
CA GLY A 3 -6.14 -4.97 11.04
C GLY A 3 -5.69 -4.11 12.21
N PRO A 4 -4.38 -3.77 12.26
CA PRO A 4 -3.86 -2.91 13.30
C PRO A 4 -4.46 -1.50 13.19
N THR A 5 -4.85 -0.93 14.31
CA THR A 5 -5.41 0.42 14.41
C THR A 5 -4.37 1.48 14.73
N ARG A 6 -3.17 1.04 15.11
CA ARG A 6 -2.02 1.91 15.40
C ARG A 6 -0.80 1.47 14.60
N PHE A 7 0.01 2.43 14.19
CA PHE A 7 1.23 2.15 13.43
C PHE A 7 2.22 1.28 14.23
N GLU A 8 2.33 1.49 15.51
CA GLU A 8 3.17 0.68 16.39
C GLU A 8 2.76 -0.80 16.42
N GLU A 9 1.46 -1.09 16.36
CA GLU A 9 0.95 -2.46 16.28
C GLU A 9 1.35 -3.12 14.95
N LEU A 10 1.33 -2.36 13.86
CA LEU A 10 1.82 -2.83 12.56
C LEU A 10 3.30 -3.18 12.63
N LEU A 11 4.12 -2.30 13.21
CA LEU A 11 5.57 -2.52 13.36
C LEU A 11 5.86 -3.77 14.18
N VAL A 12 5.11 -4.00 15.26
CA VAL A 12 5.25 -5.21 16.08
C VAL A 12 4.96 -6.47 15.25
N ARG A 13 3.90 -6.47 14.45
CA ARG A 13 3.57 -7.61 13.57
C ARG A 13 4.66 -7.89 12.53
N LEU A 14 5.30 -6.84 12.00
CA LEU A 14 6.33 -6.97 10.97
C LEU A 14 7.74 -7.23 11.55
N ARG A 15 7.91 -7.18 12.86
CA ARG A 15 9.20 -7.35 13.53
C ARG A 15 9.62 -8.82 13.65
N GLY A 16 8.72 -9.79 13.46
CA GLY A 16 8.98 -11.20 13.64
C GLY A 16 10.03 -11.77 12.68
N ALA A 17 10.36 -13.05 12.87
CA ALA A 17 11.40 -13.75 12.10
C ALA A 17 11.15 -13.80 10.59
N ASP A 18 9.88 -13.65 10.17
CA ASP A 18 9.50 -13.61 8.76
C ASP A 18 8.47 -12.52 8.50
N ALA A 19 8.96 -11.32 8.19
CA ALA A 19 8.13 -10.16 7.88
C ALA A 19 7.23 -10.38 6.64
N ARG A 20 7.67 -11.18 5.68
CA ARG A 20 6.87 -11.49 4.48
C ARG A 20 5.68 -12.36 4.80
N LEU A 21 5.84 -13.36 5.65
CA LEU A 21 4.72 -14.19 6.12
C LEU A 21 3.73 -13.36 6.94
N ALA A 22 4.24 -12.47 7.79
CA ALA A 22 3.41 -11.56 8.57
C ALA A 22 2.62 -10.60 7.65
N ALA A 23 3.26 -10.04 6.63
CA ALA A 23 2.60 -9.18 5.65
C ALA A 23 1.55 -9.93 4.83
N ALA A 24 1.84 -11.17 4.42
CA ALA A 24 0.87 -12.01 3.71
C ALA A 24 -0.35 -12.36 4.58
N ALA A 25 -0.13 -12.69 5.85
CA ALA A 25 -1.21 -12.92 6.82
C ALA A 25 -2.07 -11.67 7.01
N LEU A 26 -1.42 -10.51 7.12
CA LEU A 26 -2.11 -9.23 7.25
C LEU A 26 -2.96 -8.91 6.00
N ALA A 27 -2.44 -9.19 4.80
CA ALA A 27 -3.19 -9.01 3.57
C ALA A 27 -4.45 -9.89 3.51
N ARG A 28 -4.35 -11.13 3.96
CA ARG A 28 -5.54 -12.02 4.06
C ARG A 28 -6.59 -11.48 5.02
N ASP A 29 -6.17 -10.83 6.10
CA ASP A 29 -7.09 -10.24 7.07
C ASP A 29 -7.71 -8.92 6.59
N VAL A 30 -6.91 -8.08 5.94
CA VAL A 30 -7.30 -6.70 5.56
C VAL A 30 -7.99 -6.66 4.20
N VAL A 31 -7.51 -7.45 3.25
CA VAL A 31 -8.03 -7.53 1.88
C VAL A 31 -8.42 -8.96 1.50
N PRO A 32 -9.35 -9.58 2.23
CA PRO A 32 -9.71 -10.97 2.00
C PRO A 32 -10.23 -11.18 0.58
N GLY A 33 -9.73 -12.24 -0.08
CA GLY A 33 -10.10 -12.57 -1.45
C GLY A 33 -9.40 -11.75 -2.53
N GLN A 34 -8.62 -10.71 -2.19
CA GLN A 34 -7.87 -9.91 -3.15
C GLN A 34 -6.41 -10.31 -3.27
N ALA A 35 -5.80 -10.76 -2.19
CA ALA A 35 -4.44 -11.28 -2.19
C ALA A 35 -4.48 -12.79 -2.42
N GLY A 36 -3.85 -13.25 -3.50
CA GLY A 36 -3.74 -14.65 -3.85
C GLY A 36 -2.54 -15.35 -3.19
N PRO A 37 -2.49 -16.70 -3.22
CA PRO A 37 -1.40 -17.46 -2.63
C PRO A 37 -0.06 -17.23 -3.32
N ASP A 38 -0.08 -16.84 -4.60
CA ASP A 38 1.12 -16.58 -5.40
C ASP A 38 1.59 -15.13 -5.34
N ASP A 39 0.85 -14.27 -4.64
CA ASP A 39 1.21 -12.87 -4.48
C ASP A 39 2.36 -12.71 -3.47
N ARG A 40 3.38 -11.97 -3.88
CA ARG A 40 4.47 -11.59 -3.00
C ARG A 40 4.31 -10.14 -2.58
N ILE A 41 4.16 -9.90 -1.29
CA ILE A 41 4.06 -8.54 -0.74
C ILE A 41 5.44 -7.88 -0.76
N VAL A 42 5.57 -6.78 -1.49
CA VAL A 42 6.80 -6.00 -1.61
C VAL A 42 6.78 -4.80 -0.68
N ALA A 43 5.63 -4.13 -0.60
CA ALA A 43 5.45 -2.94 0.21
C ALA A 43 4.04 -2.91 0.79
N LEU A 44 3.90 -2.14 1.86
CA LEU A 44 2.64 -1.93 2.56
C LEU A 44 2.50 -0.44 2.85
N ALA A 45 1.34 0.13 2.56
CA ALA A 45 1.04 1.54 2.82
C ALA A 45 0.16 1.70 4.06
N TRP A 46 0.51 2.67 4.88
CA TRP A 46 -0.25 3.09 6.06
C TRP A 46 -0.75 4.52 5.85
N ALA A 47 -2.05 4.72 5.97
CA ALA A 47 -2.66 6.05 5.89
C ALA A 47 -2.57 6.77 7.23
N THR A 48 -2.06 7.98 7.22
CA THR A 48 -1.93 8.84 8.41
C THR A 48 -2.40 10.27 8.13
N HIS A 49 -2.91 10.94 9.13
CA HIS A 49 -3.22 12.37 9.08
C HIS A 49 -1.97 13.24 9.13
N ASP A 50 -0.86 12.72 9.67
CA ASP A 50 0.35 13.50 9.92
C ASP A 50 1.59 12.63 9.75
N LEU A 51 2.31 12.83 8.65
CA LEU A 51 3.56 12.13 8.32
C LEU A 51 4.65 12.37 9.37
N GLU A 52 4.79 13.61 9.84
CA GLU A 52 5.83 13.96 10.80
C GLU A 52 5.63 13.22 12.12
N ARG A 53 4.41 13.20 12.63
CA ARG A 53 4.07 12.50 13.86
C ARG A 53 4.31 11.00 13.75
N THR A 54 3.78 10.38 12.70
CA THR A 54 3.92 8.92 12.48
C THR A 54 5.35 8.55 12.15
N GLY A 55 6.01 9.34 11.30
CA GLY A 55 7.41 9.14 10.93
C GLY A 55 8.42 9.50 12.02
N SER A 56 8.00 10.02 13.18
CA SER A 56 8.88 10.28 14.33
C SER A 56 9.31 9.01 15.06
N VAL A 57 8.60 7.89 14.84
CA VAL A 57 9.04 6.58 15.32
C VAL A 57 10.42 6.29 14.72
N PRO A 58 11.42 5.88 15.54
CA PRO A 58 12.76 5.60 15.02
C PRO A 58 12.74 4.46 13.99
N LEU A 59 13.03 4.80 12.75
CA LEU A 59 13.07 3.88 11.62
C LEU A 59 14.38 4.07 10.85
N PRO A 60 15.00 2.99 10.33
CA PRO A 60 16.38 3.03 9.86
C PRO A 60 16.61 3.81 8.56
N PHE A 61 15.59 4.02 7.75
CA PHE A 61 15.72 4.72 6.46
C PHE A 61 14.43 5.44 6.09
N ARG A 62 14.57 6.67 5.55
CA ARG A 62 13.43 7.50 5.13
C ARG A 62 13.68 8.14 3.77
N ARG A 63 12.64 8.14 2.96
CA ARG A 63 12.59 8.84 1.68
C ARG A 63 11.21 9.44 1.49
N THR A 64 11.13 10.68 1.01
CA THR A 64 9.85 11.33 0.70
C THR A 64 9.58 11.31 -0.80
N ALA A 65 8.32 11.12 -1.17
CA ALA A 65 7.88 11.09 -2.56
C ALA A 65 6.38 11.41 -2.65
N ARG A 66 5.88 11.53 -3.87
CA ARG A 66 4.45 11.65 -4.15
C ARG A 66 3.92 10.33 -4.67
N ASP A 67 2.80 9.87 -4.14
CA ASP A 67 2.13 8.67 -4.62
C ASP A 67 0.99 9.06 -5.57
N ARG A 68 1.16 8.71 -6.83
CA ARG A 68 0.16 9.00 -7.87
C ARG A 68 -1.00 8.01 -7.89
N LEU A 69 -0.78 6.78 -7.44
CA LEU A 69 -1.83 5.77 -7.36
C LEU A 69 -2.75 6.01 -6.18
N LEU A 70 -2.19 6.28 -5.01
CA LEU A 70 -2.95 6.50 -3.78
C LEU A 70 -3.31 7.98 -3.57
N GLU A 71 -2.73 8.87 -4.35
CA GLU A 71 -3.02 10.32 -4.35
C GLU A 71 -2.71 10.96 -2.99
N GLY A 72 -1.48 10.76 -2.55
CA GLY A 72 -0.98 11.28 -1.29
C GLY A 72 0.49 11.62 -1.33
N ASP A 73 0.97 12.22 -0.24
CA ASP A 73 2.38 12.42 0.02
C ASP A 73 2.91 11.26 0.84
N THR A 74 4.03 10.70 0.42
CA THR A 74 4.57 9.45 0.95
C THR A 74 5.91 9.67 1.62
N MET A 75 6.08 9.03 2.76
CA MET A 75 7.39 8.76 3.35
C MET A 75 7.67 7.26 3.26
N ALA A 76 8.66 6.87 2.46
CA ALA A 76 9.07 5.49 2.35
C ALA A 76 10.09 5.16 3.44
N VAL A 77 9.87 4.06 4.13
CA VAL A 77 10.69 3.61 5.25
C VAL A 77 11.08 2.15 5.02
N ARG A 78 12.36 1.86 5.04
CA ARG A 78 12.83 0.48 4.97
C ARG A 78 12.82 -0.14 6.36
N TYR A 79 11.95 -1.13 6.54
CA TYR A 79 11.80 -1.88 7.78
C TYR A 79 11.82 -3.38 7.48
N GLY A 80 13.03 -3.95 7.42
CA GLY A 80 13.21 -5.33 7.00
C GLY A 80 12.95 -5.55 5.50
N PRO A 81 12.49 -6.75 5.09
CA PRO A 81 12.29 -7.10 3.69
C PRO A 81 11.01 -6.51 3.06
N VAL A 82 10.11 -5.96 3.86
CA VAL A 82 8.88 -5.30 3.40
C VAL A 82 9.04 -3.79 3.56
N LEU A 83 8.88 -3.06 2.46
CA LEU A 83 8.95 -1.61 2.48
C LEU A 83 7.66 -1.04 3.09
N LEU A 84 7.80 -0.07 4.00
CA LEU A 84 6.68 0.65 4.57
C LEU A 84 6.53 2.02 3.91
N LEU A 85 5.33 2.33 3.48
CA LEU A 85 4.97 3.63 2.94
C LEU A 85 3.98 4.30 3.88
N LEU A 86 4.38 5.44 4.45
CA LEU A 86 3.47 6.28 5.23
C LEU A 86 2.84 7.30 4.29
N GLU A 87 1.52 7.33 4.22
CA GLU A 87 0.77 8.14 3.28
C GLU A 87 -0.11 9.15 3.99
N GLN A 88 0.02 10.43 3.63
CA GLN A 88 -0.92 11.47 4.07
C GLN A 88 -1.61 12.11 2.86
N PRO A 89 -2.83 12.67 3.04
CA PRO A 89 -3.51 13.39 1.96
C PRO A 89 -2.70 14.58 1.49
N HIS A 90 -2.89 15.01 0.24
CA HIS A 90 -2.44 16.32 -0.21
C HIS A 90 -3.05 17.44 0.64
N ALA A 91 -2.44 18.63 0.63
CA ALA A 91 -2.89 19.77 1.41
C ALA A 91 -4.38 20.15 1.18
N GLU A 92 -4.94 19.75 0.04
CA GLU A 92 -6.33 20.00 -0.33
C GLU A 92 -7.34 18.97 0.21
N GLY A 93 -6.87 17.91 0.87
CA GLY A 93 -7.72 16.88 1.45
C GLY A 93 -8.51 16.04 0.45
N GLU A 94 -8.03 15.95 -0.79
CA GLU A 94 -8.64 15.18 -1.85
C GLU A 94 -7.82 13.90 -2.16
N GLY A 95 -8.46 12.93 -2.79
CA GLY A 95 -7.83 11.70 -3.27
C GLY A 95 -8.09 10.48 -2.40
N ARG A 96 -7.47 9.36 -2.76
CA ARG A 96 -7.72 8.05 -2.12
C ARG A 96 -7.28 8.00 -0.66
N VAL A 97 -6.15 8.62 -0.32
CA VAL A 97 -5.69 8.66 1.08
C VAL A 97 -6.70 9.43 1.94
N ALA A 98 -7.15 10.60 1.47
CA ALA A 98 -8.14 11.41 2.19
C ALA A 98 -9.47 10.67 2.36
N ALA A 99 -9.96 10.01 1.31
CA ALA A 99 -11.21 9.24 1.35
C ALA A 99 -11.11 8.06 2.33
N TYR A 100 -9.98 7.36 2.32
CA TYR A 100 -9.74 6.26 3.26
C TYR A 100 -9.75 6.75 4.72
N LEU A 101 -9.00 7.81 5.02
CA LEU A 101 -8.91 8.39 6.37
C LEU A 101 -10.27 8.88 6.88
N SER A 102 -11.05 9.51 6.00
CA SER A 102 -12.39 9.99 6.33
C SER A 102 -13.34 8.85 6.72
N ARG A 103 -13.16 7.69 6.10
CA ARG A 103 -14.05 6.54 6.33
C ARG A 103 -13.59 5.62 7.45
N TYR A 104 -12.29 5.39 7.56
CA TYR A 104 -11.72 4.36 8.46
C TYR A 104 -10.79 4.91 9.54
N GLY A 105 -10.33 6.15 9.41
CA GLY A 105 -9.24 6.65 10.23
C GLY A 105 -7.88 6.10 9.78
N GLU A 106 -6.86 6.27 10.62
CA GLU A 106 -5.52 5.77 10.32
C GLU A 106 -5.50 4.24 10.28
N GLY A 107 -4.80 3.66 9.32
CA GLY A 107 -4.74 2.22 9.16
C GLY A 107 -4.02 1.77 7.89
N VAL A 108 -4.05 0.46 7.66
CA VAL A 108 -3.45 -0.16 6.48
C VAL A 108 -4.24 0.22 5.23
N LEU A 109 -3.60 0.98 4.35
CA LEU A 109 -4.22 1.56 3.16
C LEU A 109 -4.10 0.67 1.94
N ALA A 110 -2.94 0.03 1.74
CA ALA A 110 -2.68 -0.73 0.53
C ALA A 110 -1.57 -1.75 0.70
N PHE A 111 -1.59 -2.74 -0.19
CA PHE A 111 -0.52 -3.73 -0.37
C PHE A 111 0.00 -3.64 -1.80
N PHE A 112 1.31 -3.53 -1.96
CA PHE A 112 1.97 -3.58 -3.26
C PHE A 112 2.50 -5.00 -3.47
N VAL A 113 2.00 -5.68 -4.49
CA VAL A 113 2.26 -7.10 -4.71
C VAL A 113 2.91 -7.36 -6.05
N GLU A 114 3.83 -8.31 -6.08
CA GLU A 114 4.25 -8.97 -7.31
C GLU A 114 3.30 -10.14 -7.56
N ARG A 115 2.52 -10.02 -8.61
CA ARG A 115 1.53 -11.04 -9.02
C ARG A 115 1.94 -11.58 -10.39
N PRO A 116 2.41 -12.83 -10.46
CA PRO A 116 2.86 -13.39 -11.73
C PRO A 116 1.79 -13.29 -12.82
N ARG A 117 2.18 -12.82 -13.99
CA ARG A 117 1.31 -12.71 -15.18
C ARG A 117 0.07 -11.84 -15.00
N TYR A 118 0.08 -10.91 -14.05
CA TYR A 118 -1.03 -10.00 -13.90
C TYR A 118 -1.15 -9.08 -15.11
N LEU A 119 -2.36 -9.01 -15.64
CA LEU A 119 -2.75 -8.05 -16.68
C LEU A 119 -3.98 -7.29 -16.18
N PRO A 120 -3.96 -5.94 -16.21
CA PRO A 120 -5.11 -5.17 -15.77
C PRO A 120 -6.29 -5.44 -16.70
N PRO A 121 -7.52 -5.58 -16.16
CA PRO A 121 -8.70 -5.77 -16.98
C PRO A 121 -8.91 -4.56 -17.88
N SER A 122 -9.22 -4.84 -19.16
CA SER A 122 -9.62 -3.84 -20.14
C SER A 122 -10.78 -4.35 -20.95
N ARG A 123 -11.61 -3.44 -21.45
CA ARG A 123 -12.65 -3.80 -22.40
C ARG A 123 -12.00 -4.15 -23.74
N ALA A 124 -12.59 -5.06 -24.50
CA ALA A 124 -12.03 -5.58 -25.76
C ALA A 124 -11.68 -4.52 -26.80
N SER A 125 -12.29 -3.33 -26.72
CA SER A 125 -12.05 -2.20 -27.62
C SER A 125 -11.13 -1.13 -27.03
N GLU A 126 -10.69 -1.28 -25.79
CA GLU A 126 -9.86 -0.29 -25.08
C GLU A 126 -8.42 -0.75 -25.00
N ARG A 127 -7.50 0.20 -25.05
CA ARG A 127 -6.08 -0.10 -24.76
C ARG A 127 -5.95 -0.49 -23.29
N PRO A 128 -5.11 -1.50 -22.97
CA PRO A 128 -4.82 -1.81 -21.58
C PRO A 128 -4.34 -0.56 -20.82
N PRO A 129 -4.77 -0.38 -19.56
CA PRO A 129 -4.27 0.73 -18.74
C PRO A 129 -2.75 0.70 -18.64
N ARG A 130 -2.13 1.88 -18.71
CA ARG A 130 -0.69 1.99 -18.49
C ARG A 130 -0.37 1.92 -17.01
N PRO A 131 0.73 1.26 -16.63
CA PRO A 131 1.16 1.28 -15.24
C PRO A 131 1.60 2.68 -14.82
N VAL A 132 1.38 3.01 -13.56
CA VAL A 132 1.71 4.29 -12.94
C VAL A 132 2.91 4.11 -12.02
N HIS A 133 3.80 5.09 -11.97
CA HIS A 133 4.94 5.08 -11.06
C HIS A 133 4.50 5.06 -9.60
N THR A 134 5.12 4.16 -8.83
CA THR A 134 4.99 4.09 -7.39
C THR A 134 6.06 4.96 -6.71
N PRO A 135 5.95 5.23 -5.39
CA PRO A 135 6.97 5.99 -4.67
C PRO A 135 8.35 5.32 -4.55
N PHE A 136 8.49 4.06 -4.93
CA PHE A 136 9.74 3.29 -4.80
C PHE A 136 10.32 2.79 -6.14
N GLU A 137 10.16 3.59 -7.19
CA GLU A 137 10.78 3.36 -8.53
C GLU A 137 10.25 2.15 -9.30
N ARG A 138 9.12 1.60 -8.90
CA ARG A 138 8.39 0.57 -9.64
C ARG A 138 7.13 1.17 -10.25
N ARG A 139 6.58 0.52 -11.26
CA ARG A 139 5.29 0.87 -11.83
C ARG A 139 4.27 -0.21 -11.51
N GLY A 140 3.02 0.17 -11.44
CA GLY A 140 1.96 -0.78 -11.13
C GLY A 140 0.58 -0.28 -11.47
N TRP A 141 -0.40 -1.11 -11.20
CA TRP A 141 -1.82 -0.84 -11.44
C TRP A 141 -2.60 -1.03 -10.16
N LEU A 142 -3.55 -0.14 -9.95
CA LEU A 142 -4.58 -0.37 -8.92
C LEU A 142 -5.44 -1.55 -9.36
N VAL A 143 -5.51 -2.58 -8.55
CA VAL A 143 -6.36 -3.75 -8.83
C VAL A 143 -7.82 -3.35 -8.59
N PRO A 144 -8.72 -3.52 -9.58
CA PRO A 144 -10.13 -3.20 -9.42
C PRO A 144 -10.75 -3.97 -8.26
N HIS A 145 -11.57 -3.28 -7.46
CA HIS A 145 -12.16 -3.84 -6.27
C HIS A 145 -13.53 -3.23 -5.96
N GLU A 146 -14.36 -3.96 -5.24
CA GLU A 146 -15.71 -3.53 -4.83
C GLU A 146 -15.71 -2.38 -3.81
N TRP A 147 -14.61 -2.20 -3.06
CA TRP A 147 -14.49 -1.15 -2.04
C TRP A 147 -13.74 0.07 -2.60
N PRO A 148 -14.45 1.12 -3.02
CA PRO A 148 -13.81 2.25 -3.69
C PRO A 148 -12.91 3.10 -2.77
N TRP A 149 -13.05 2.95 -1.46
CA TRP A 149 -12.27 3.70 -0.47
C TRP A 149 -11.05 2.94 0.07
N GLY A 150 -10.81 1.74 -0.42
CA GLY A 150 -9.74 0.87 0.07
C GLY A 150 -10.16 -0.03 1.23
N PRO A 151 -9.27 -0.81 1.80
CA PRO A 151 -7.85 -0.94 1.41
C PRO A 151 -7.65 -1.43 -0.02
N PHE A 152 -6.53 -1.04 -0.62
CA PHE A 152 -6.22 -1.32 -2.02
C PHE A 152 -5.16 -2.41 -2.18
N VAL A 153 -5.20 -3.10 -3.31
CA VAL A 153 -4.10 -3.93 -3.81
C VAL A 153 -3.55 -3.27 -5.07
N ILE A 154 -2.23 -3.10 -5.12
CA ILE A 154 -1.53 -2.56 -6.27
C ILE A 154 -0.62 -3.66 -6.82
N ALA A 155 -0.91 -4.13 -8.04
CA ALA A 155 -0.10 -5.11 -8.72
C ALA A 155 1.06 -4.39 -9.43
N LEU A 156 2.29 -4.81 -9.11
CA LEU A 156 3.49 -4.23 -9.69
C LEU A 156 3.76 -4.83 -11.07
N GLU A 157 4.20 -3.97 -11.99
CA GLU A 157 4.69 -4.42 -13.30
C GLU A 157 5.93 -5.29 -13.09
N GLU A 158 6.02 -6.39 -13.82
CA GLU A 158 7.18 -7.27 -13.77
C GLU A 158 8.45 -6.52 -14.19
N GLU A 159 9.51 -6.69 -13.43
CA GLU A 159 10.83 -6.20 -13.81
C GLU A 159 11.36 -7.02 -14.99
N ARG A 160 11.78 -6.34 -16.03
CA ARG A 160 12.41 -6.95 -17.20
C ARG A 160 13.92 -7.04 -17.03
#